data_117efd7d92ba83d1c7b110e9d8cac642
#
_entry.id   117efd7d92ba83d1c7b110e9d8cac642
#
_cell.length_a   1.000
_cell.length_b   1.000
_cell.length_c   1.000
_cell.angle_alpha   90.00
_cell.angle_beta   90.00
_cell.angle_gamma   90.00
#
_symmetry.space_group_name_H-M   'P 1'
#
loop_
_entity.id
_entity.type
_entity.pdbx_description
1 polymer ?
#
loop_
_entity_poly.entity_id
_entity_poly.type
_entity_poly.pdbx_seq_one_letter_code
_entity_poly.pdbx_strand_id
1 'polypeptide(L)'
;MAEAIEGLVNVRGTLLTVLDGHVLLQQARREEDEGAIVVLEVAGKRYGLGVGQVLDFLEVPEQSIAPRSELPGVDPRLVQAVGLQDDRHFILLDVAALFAPIIGS
;
A
#
# COMPACT_ATOMS: atom_id res chain seq x y z
N MET A 1 8.09 11.43 9.54
CA MET A 1 7.42 10.26 10.14
C MET A 1 6.01 10.56 10.57
N ALA A 2 5.80 11.60 11.37
CA ALA A 2 4.45 11.98 11.77
C ALA A 2 3.53 12.28 10.59
N GLU A 3 4.09 12.76 9.50
CA GLU A 3 3.32 13.10 8.31
C GLU A 3 2.63 11.90 7.66
N ALA A 4 3.23 10.71 7.77
CA ALA A 4 2.63 9.51 7.20
C ALA A 4 1.55 8.92 8.10
N ILE A 5 1.47 9.33 9.35
CA ILE A 5 0.46 8.83 10.27
C ILE A 5 -0.81 9.65 10.12
N GLU A 6 -1.87 9.03 9.65
CA GLU A 6 -3.15 9.70 9.45
C GLU A 6 -3.94 9.79 10.75
N GLY A 7 -3.85 8.76 11.58
CA GLY A 7 -4.54 8.75 12.86
C GLY A 7 -4.74 7.36 13.41
N LEU A 8 -5.65 7.26 14.35
CA LEU A 8 -6.04 6.00 14.96
C LEU A 8 -7.50 5.72 14.63
N VAL A 9 -7.80 4.48 14.29
CA VAL A 9 -9.15 4.04 13.97
C VAL A 9 -9.48 2.84 14.83
N ASN A 10 -10.67 2.82 15.39
CA ASN A 10 -11.17 1.67 16.15
C ASN A 10 -11.87 0.70 15.19
N VAL A 11 -11.33 -0.51 15.06
CA VAL A 11 -11.93 -1.57 14.27
C VAL A 11 -12.24 -2.73 15.20
N ARG A 12 -13.51 -2.95 15.46
CA ARG A 12 -14.00 -4.05 16.31
C ARG A 12 -13.32 -4.08 17.67
N GLY A 13 -13.16 -2.92 18.27
CA GLY A 13 -12.55 -2.80 19.59
C GLY A 13 -11.05 -2.74 19.62
N THR A 14 -10.40 -2.81 18.46
CA THR A 14 -8.95 -2.73 18.36
C THR A 14 -8.57 -1.40 17.70
N LEU A 15 -7.65 -0.69 18.34
CA LEU A 15 -7.13 0.55 17.76
C LEU A 15 -6.03 0.21 16.74
N LEU A 16 -6.17 0.75 15.54
CA LEU A 16 -5.19 0.59 14.47
C LEU A 16 -4.56 1.93 14.17
N THR A 17 -3.25 1.93 14.02
CA THR A 17 -2.56 3.09 13.44
C THR A 17 -2.79 3.08 11.94
N VAL A 18 -3.33 4.17 11.43
CA VAL A 18 -3.61 4.30 9.99
C VAL A 18 -2.53 5.19 9.38
N LEU A 19 -1.89 4.68 8.36
CA LEU A 19 -0.87 5.41 7.61
C LEU A 19 -1.46 5.92 6.30
N ASP A 20 -1.02 7.09 5.88
CA ASP A 20 -1.48 7.71 4.64
C ASP A 20 -0.71 7.13 3.47
N GLY A 21 -1.38 6.31 2.66
CA GLY A 21 -0.75 5.68 1.50
C GLY A 21 -0.27 6.68 0.46
N HIS A 22 -0.95 7.82 0.32
CA HIS A 22 -0.50 8.85 -0.62
C HIS A 22 0.85 9.44 -0.20
N VAL A 23 1.02 9.68 1.09
CA VAL A 23 2.29 10.18 1.62
C VAL A 23 3.39 9.14 1.46
N LEU A 24 3.11 7.89 1.85
CA LEU A 24 4.11 6.82 1.78
C LEU A 24 4.56 6.54 0.35
N LEU A 25 3.65 6.62 -0.61
CA LEU A 25 3.95 6.35 -2.01
C LEU A 25 4.27 7.61 -2.79
N GLN A 26 4.27 8.77 -2.14
CA GLN A 26 4.55 10.06 -2.77
C GLN A 26 3.63 10.34 -3.95
N GLN A 27 2.35 10.03 -3.77
CA GLN A 27 1.33 10.24 -4.78
C GLN A 27 0.37 11.32 -4.35
N ALA A 28 -0.10 12.10 -5.30
CA ALA A 28 -1.07 13.16 -5.03
C ALA A 28 -2.46 12.56 -4.82
N ARG A 29 -3.22 13.19 -3.94
CA ARG A 29 -4.63 12.84 -3.77
C ARG A 29 -5.43 13.35 -4.98
N ARG A 30 -6.48 12.63 -5.32
CA ARG A 30 -7.38 13.02 -6.40
C ARG A 30 -8.72 13.40 -5.81
N GLU A 31 -9.42 14.32 -6.47
CA GLU A 31 -10.73 14.75 -6.02
C GLU A 31 -11.75 13.61 -6.01
N GLU A 32 -11.64 12.70 -6.95
CA GLU A 32 -12.56 11.57 -7.05
C GLU A 32 -12.30 10.47 -6.03
N ASP A 33 -11.24 10.58 -5.23
CA ASP A 33 -10.93 9.58 -4.23
C ASP A 33 -11.92 9.64 -3.08
N GLU A 34 -12.56 8.50 -2.82
CA GLU A 34 -13.53 8.40 -1.74
C GLU A 34 -12.87 8.10 -0.40
N GLY A 35 -11.68 7.54 -0.45
CA GLY A 35 -10.97 7.11 0.73
C GLY A 35 -11.41 5.74 1.22
N ALA A 36 -10.45 4.91 1.49
CA ALA A 36 -10.67 3.59 2.07
C ALA A 36 -9.49 3.24 2.95
N ILE A 37 -9.68 2.31 3.85
CA ILE A 37 -8.61 1.82 4.71
C ILE A 37 -8.46 0.33 4.47
N VAL A 38 -7.27 -0.08 4.09
CA VAL A 38 -6.92 -1.48 3.94
C VAL A 38 -6.20 -1.91 5.22
N VAL A 39 -6.72 -2.95 5.87
CA VAL A 39 -6.09 -3.48 7.08
C VAL A 39 -5.03 -4.49 6.67
N LEU A 40 -3.82 -4.29 7.14
CA LEU A 40 -2.68 -5.13 6.82
C LEU A 40 -2.03 -5.64 8.10
N GLU A 41 -1.46 -6.82 8.01
CA GLU A 41 -0.64 -7.36 9.10
C GLU A 41 0.81 -7.32 8.65
N VAL A 42 1.64 -6.61 9.40
CA VAL A 42 3.06 -6.45 9.09
C VAL A 42 3.85 -6.70 10.37
N ALA A 43 4.79 -7.63 10.31
CA ALA A 43 5.63 -7.98 11.46
C ALA A 43 4.80 -8.34 12.70
N GLY A 44 3.70 -9.05 12.51
CA GLY A 44 2.85 -9.50 13.60
C GLY A 44 1.90 -8.44 14.16
N LYS A 45 1.88 -7.26 13.59
CA LYS A 45 0.99 -6.17 14.02
C LYS A 45 0.07 -5.75 12.90
N ARG A 46 -1.10 -5.26 13.26
CA ARG A 46 -2.08 -4.77 12.29
C ARG A 46 -1.98 -3.26 12.15
N TYR A 47 -2.04 -2.83 10.91
CA TYR A 47 -2.03 -1.42 10.55
C TYR A 47 -3.14 -1.15 9.55
N GLY A 48 -3.60 0.08 9.49
CA GLY A 48 -4.44 0.53 8.40
C GLY A 48 -3.63 1.31 7.39
N LEU A 49 -3.91 1.09 6.12
CA LEU A 49 -3.31 1.87 5.03
C LEU A 49 -4.42 2.65 4.35
N GLY A 50 -4.38 3.97 4.46
CA GLY A 50 -5.32 4.84 3.78
C GLY A 50 -5.01 4.90 2.31
N VAL A 51 -6.00 4.61 1.48
CA VAL A 51 -5.88 4.63 0.03
C VAL A 51 -7.03 5.44 -0.56
N GLY A 52 -6.87 5.90 -1.81
CA GLY A 52 -7.92 6.65 -2.46
C GLY A 52 -9.11 5.78 -2.81
N GLN A 53 -8.86 4.61 -3.35
CA GLN A 53 -9.91 3.67 -3.76
C GLN A 53 -9.38 2.25 -3.68
N VAL A 54 -10.29 1.32 -3.43
CA VAL A 54 -10.03 -0.10 -3.66
C VAL A 54 -10.76 -0.47 -4.95
N LEU A 55 -10.00 -0.80 -5.98
CA LEU A 55 -10.58 -1.05 -7.29
C LEU A 55 -11.09 -2.47 -7.44
N ASP A 56 -10.34 -3.44 -6.95
CA ASP A 56 -10.70 -4.84 -7.11
C ASP A 56 -9.85 -5.72 -6.20
N PHE A 57 -10.28 -6.96 -6.06
CA PHE A 57 -9.52 -8.03 -5.43
C PHE A 57 -9.23 -9.07 -6.49
N LEU A 58 -7.96 -9.31 -6.75
CA LEU A 58 -7.54 -10.18 -7.84
C LEU A 58 -6.77 -11.38 -7.32
N GLU A 59 -7.03 -12.53 -7.91
CA GLU A 59 -6.14 -13.67 -7.77
C GLU A 59 -5.15 -13.59 -8.92
N VAL A 60 -3.86 -13.50 -8.58
CA VAL A 60 -2.83 -13.28 -9.58
C VAL A 60 -1.96 -14.53 -9.68
N PRO A 61 -2.00 -15.22 -10.83
CA PRO A 61 -1.13 -16.37 -11.04
C PRO A 61 0.33 -15.94 -11.03
N GLU A 62 1.21 -16.80 -10.54
CA GLU A 62 2.64 -16.50 -10.50
C GLU A 62 3.22 -16.14 -11.85
N GLN A 63 2.73 -16.78 -12.90
CA GLN A 63 3.22 -16.52 -14.25
C GLN A 63 2.86 -15.14 -14.78
N SER A 64 1.91 -14.46 -14.13
CA SER A 64 1.54 -13.09 -14.48
C SER A 64 2.44 -12.06 -13.82
N ILE A 65 3.34 -12.49 -12.96
CA ILE A 65 4.20 -11.60 -12.17
C ILE A 65 5.61 -11.67 -12.74
N ALA A 66 6.17 -10.50 -13.01
CA ALA A 66 7.54 -10.37 -13.48
C ALA A 66 8.40 -9.76 -12.38
N PRO A 67 9.72 -9.98 -12.40
CA PRO A 67 10.61 -9.29 -11.48
C PRO A 67 10.42 -7.78 -11.59
N ARG A 68 10.66 -7.10 -10.47
CA ARG A 68 10.50 -5.66 -10.45
C ARG A 68 11.40 -5.00 -11.47
N SER A 69 10.92 -3.91 -12.04
CA SER A 69 11.69 -3.06 -12.91
C SER A 69 11.49 -1.62 -12.46
N GLU A 70 12.33 -0.72 -12.94
CA GLU A 70 12.18 0.68 -12.59
C GLU A 70 10.92 1.24 -13.25
N LEU A 71 10.16 1.96 -12.46
CA LEU A 71 8.93 2.61 -12.92
C LEU A 71 9.02 4.09 -12.59
N PRO A 72 8.69 4.97 -13.55
CA PRO A 72 8.68 6.41 -13.26
C PRO A 72 7.71 6.74 -12.13
N GLY A 73 8.14 7.58 -11.23
CA GLY A 73 7.28 8.08 -10.15
C GLY A 73 7.08 7.13 -8.99
N VAL A 74 7.71 5.97 -8.99
CA VAL A 74 7.59 5.00 -7.90
C VAL A 74 8.99 4.66 -7.40
N ASP A 75 9.15 4.68 -6.09
CA ASP A 75 10.41 4.28 -5.45
C ASP A 75 10.63 2.79 -5.68
N PRO A 76 11.72 2.40 -6.37
CA PRO A 76 11.95 0.97 -6.66
C PRO A 76 12.06 0.10 -5.42
N ARG A 77 12.42 0.67 -4.28
CA ARG A 77 12.52 -0.11 -3.04
C ARG A 77 11.15 -0.58 -2.54
N LEU A 78 10.09 0.06 -2.98
CA LEU A 78 8.73 -0.27 -2.56
C LEU A 78 8.04 -1.24 -3.53
N VAL A 79 8.68 -1.59 -4.62
CA VAL A 79 8.11 -2.45 -5.66
C VAL A 79 8.70 -3.85 -5.52
N GLN A 80 7.86 -4.81 -5.19
CA GLN A 80 8.28 -6.20 -5.13
C GLN A 80 8.32 -6.82 -6.53
N ALA A 81 7.30 -6.54 -7.33
CA ALA A 81 7.17 -7.08 -8.67
C ALA A 81 6.18 -6.25 -9.46
N VAL A 82 6.11 -6.51 -10.75
CA VAL A 82 5.08 -5.95 -11.63
C VAL A 82 4.31 -7.09 -12.26
N GLY A 83 3.08 -6.84 -12.62
CA GLY A 83 2.24 -7.85 -13.22
C GLY A 83 1.39 -7.31 -14.34
N LEU A 84 0.86 -8.25 -15.12
CA LEU A 84 -0.08 -7.94 -16.19
C LEU A 84 -1.18 -8.98 -16.12
N GLN A 85 -2.41 -8.51 -16.01
CA GLN A 85 -3.58 -9.37 -16.02
C GLN A 85 -4.71 -8.67 -16.77
N ASP A 86 -5.29 -9.33 -17.77
CA ASP A 86 -6.39 -8.79 -18.57
C ASP A 86 -6.07 -7.39 -19.11
N ASP A 87 -4.87 -7.25 -19.70
CA ASP A 87 -4.36 -6.00 -20.26
C ASP A 87 -4.18 -4.87 -19.25
N ARG A 88 -4.27 -5.18 -17.97
CA ARG A 88 -4.01 -4.21 -16.92
C ARG A 88 -2.65 -4.47 -16.28
N HIS A 89 -1.85 -3.44 -16.23
CA HIS A 89 -0.59 -3.49 -15.50
C HIS A 89 -0.84 -3.12 -14.05
N PHE A 90 -0.16 -3.81 -13.15
CA PHE A 90 -0.23 -3.49 -11.74
C PHE A 90 1.14 -3.63 -11.09
N ILE A 91 1.28 -3.00 -9.95
CA ILE A 91 2.50 -3.04 -9.16
C ILE A 91 2.20 -3.83 -7.89
N LEU A 92 3.03 -4.82 -7.61
CA LEU A 92 2.96 -5.53 -6.34
C LEU A 92 3.90 -4.83 -5.36
N LEU A 93 3.33 -4.21 -4.35
CA LEU A 93 4.09 -3.45 -3.38
C LEU A 93 4.77 -4.35 -2.37
N ASP A 94 5.97 -3.98 -1.98
CA ASP A 94 6.64 -4.58 -0.83
C ASP A 94 6.14 -3.88 0.43
N VAL A 95 5.14 -4.45 1.06
CA VAL A 95 4.50 -3.83 2.22
C VAL A 95 5.46 -3.73 3.41
N ALA A 96 6.33 -4.71 3.58
CA ALA A 96 7.32 -4.65 4.65
C ALA A 96 8.27 -3.46 4.45
N ALA A 97 8.71 -3.24 3.22
CA ALA A 97 9.57 -2.10 2.91
C ALA A 97 8.82 -0.78 3.08
N LEU A 98 7.56 -0.74 2.68
CA LEU A 98 6.73 0.45 2.80
C LEU A 98 6.59 0.89 4.26
N PHE A 99 6.45 -0.05 5.17
CA PHE A 99 6.24 0.22 6.58
C PHE A 99 7.52 0.26 7.41
N ALA A 100 8.66 -0.11 6.82
CA ALA A 100 9.92 -0.20 7.54
C ALA A 100 10.31 1.10 8.27
N PRO A 101 10.14 2.31 7.67
CA PRO A 101 10.48 3.54 8.38
C PRO A 101 9.65 3.77 9.64
N ILE A 102 8.46 3.19 9.70
CA ILE A 102 7.54 3.34 10.82
C ILE A 102 7.81 2.29 11.90
N ILE A 103 8.07 1.05 11.46
CA ILE A 103 8.16 -0.12 12.35
C ILE A 103 9.60 -0.34 12.83
N GLY A 104 10.55 -0.13 11.94
CA GLY A 104 11.93 -0.51 12.15
C GLY A 104 12.77 0.42 12.99
N SER A 105 12.18 1.45 13.50
CA SER A 105 12.90 2.41 14.33
C SER A 105 13.13 1.90 15.74
#